data_d27f389df5bff2aee19e2c0f6975c5d9
#
_entry.id   d27f389df5bff2aee19e2c0f6975c5d9
#
_cell.length_a   1.000
_cell.length_b   1.000
_cell.length_c   1.000
_cell.angle_alpha   90.00
_cell.angle_beta   90.00
_cell.angle_gamma   90.00
#
_symmetry.space_group_name_H-M   'P 1'
#
loop_
_entity.id
_entity.type
_entity.pdbx_description
1 polymer ?
#
loop_
_entity_poly.entity_id
_entity_poly.type
_entity_poly.pdbx_seq_one_letter_code
_entity_poly.pdbx_strand_id
1 'polypeptide(L)' 'MSNGIRVTPIDIQQKRFHVVFRGYDRNEVETFLDLVRDEMETLYRETTELREFRQSYDERLRELTER' A
#
# COMPACT_ATOMS: atom_id res chain seq x y z
N MET A 1 16.44 7.70 0.94
CA MET A 1 16.19 7.18 0.66
C MET A 1 15.65 6.34 0.82
N SER A 2 15.31 6.20 0.81
CA SER A 2 14.96 5.44 0.96
C SER A 2 14.94 4.54 0.61
N ASN A 3 15.10 4.14 0.77
CA ASN A 3 15.02 3.22 0.42
C ASN A 3 14.16 2.88 -0.14
N GLY A 4 14.03 3.21 -0.18
CA GLY A 4 12.83 3.00 -0.54
C GLY A 4 12.45 2.30 -1.72
N ILE A 5 12.31 1.09 -1.54
CA ILE A 5 11.71 0.28 -2.58
C ILE A 5 10.22 0.32 -2.36
N ARG A 6 9.56 1.22 -3.04
CA ARG A 6 8.10 1.29 -3.00
C ARG A 6 7.55 0.83 -4.34
N VAL A 7 6.48 0.07 -4.27
CA VAL A 7 5.80 -0.38 -5.48
C VAL A 7 4.72 0.64 -5.81
N THR A 8 4.83 1.21 -6.99
CA THR A 8 3.84 2.20 -7.45
C THR A 8 2.93 1.55 -8.49
N PRO A 9 1.77 2.18 -8.76
CA PRO A 9 0.89 1.64 -9.80
C PRO A 9 1.58 1.48 -11.15
N ILE A 10 2.48 2.40 -11.50
CA ILE A 10 3.21 2.29 -12.75
C ILE A 10 4.13 1.08 -12.73
N ASP A 11 4.75 0.81 -11.59
CA ASP A 11 5.61 -0.37 -11.46
C ASP A 11 4.82 -1.64 -11.69
N ILE A 12 3.61 -1.71 -11.15
CA ILE A 12 2.77 -2.89 -11.33
C ILE A 12 2.38 -3.04 -12.79
N GLN A 13 2.02 -1.95 -13.44
CA GLN A 13 1.58 -1.97 -14.84
C GLN A 13 2.71 -2.38 -15.77
N GLN A 14 3.93 -1.96 -15.47
CA GLN A 14 5.08 -2.18 -16.35
C GLN A 14 5.90 -3.39 -15.97
N LYS A 15 5.53 -4.10 -14.93
CA LYS A 15 6.32 -5.24 -14.49
C LYS A 15 6.35 -6.34 -15.54
N ARG A 16 7.54 -6.83 -15.82
CA ARG A 16 7.77 -7.94 -16.75
C ARG A 16 8.45 -9.06 -15.99
N PHE A 17 8.07 -10.28 -16.30
CA PHE A 17 8.66 -11.45 -15.68
C PHE A 17 9.38 -12.28 -16.75
N HIS A 18 10.43 -12.96 -16.35
CA HIS A 18 11.12 -13.85 -17.26
C HIS A 18 10.22 -14.99 -17.67
N VAL A 19 10.21 -15.28 -18.97
CA VAL A 19 9.44 -16.40 -19.49
C VAL A 19 10.30 -17.63 -19.44
N VAL A 20 9.82 -18.69 -18.82
CA VAL A 20 10.50 -19.96 -18.77
C VAL A 20 9.66 -20.99 -19.50
N PHE A 21 10.15 -22.24 -19.56
CA PHE A 21 9.56 -23.26 -20.42
C PHE A 21 8.03 -23.40 -20.24
N ARG A 22 7.55 -23.29 -19.02
CA ARG A 22 6.11 -23.47 -18.74
C ARG A 22 5.41 -22.20 -18.30
N GLY A 23 5.94 -21.05 -18.66
CA GLY A 23 5.33 -19.76 -18.30
C GLY A 23 6.34 -18.83 -17.71
N TYR A 24 5.94 -18.11 -16.67
CA TYR A 24 6.83 -17.16 -16.02
C TYR A 24 7.61 -17.81 -14.89
N ASP A 25 8.72 -17.19 -14.52
CA ASP A 25 9.50 -17.63 -13.38
C ASP A 25 8.68 -17.45 -12.10
N ARG A 26 8.33 -18.56 -11.49
CA ARG A 26 7.43 -18.55 -10.33
C ARG A 26 8.01 -17.78 -9.16
N ASN A 27 9.30 -17.95 -8.88
CA ASN A 27 9.91 -17.24 -7.76
C ASN A 27 9.90 -15.75 -7.97
N GLU A 28 10.14 -15.32 -9.21
CA GLU A 28 10.12 -13.91 -9.53
C GLU A 28 8.73 -13.30 -9.34
N VAL A 29 7.71 -14.03 -9.78
CA VAL A 29 6.33 -13.57 -9.63
C VAL A 29 5.94 -13.50 -8.15
N GLU A 30 6.27 -14.53 -7.39
CA GLU A 30 5.92 -14.56 -5.97
C GLU A 30 6.63 -13.46 -5.20
N THR A 31 7.89 -13.21 -5.51
CA THR A 31 8.63 -12.14 -4.86
C THR A 31 8.00 -10.79 -5.15
N PHE A 32 7.61 -10.56 -6.39
CA PHE A 32 6.97 -9.31 -6.75
C PHE A 32 5.62 -9.15 -6.05
N LEU A 33 4.84 -10.22 -5.99
CA LEU A 33 3.53 -10.16 -5.32
C LEU A 33 3.68 -9.90 -3.83
N ASP A 34 4.74 -10.43 -3.21
CA ASP A 34 5.00 -10.14 -1.80
C ASP A 34 5.28 -8.66 -1.59
N LEU A 35 6.04 -8.05 -2.49
CA LEU A 35 6.31 -6.61 -2.40
C LEU A 35 5.03 -5.80 -2.57
N VAL A 36 4.18 -6.20 -3.49
CA VAL A 36 2.90 -5.53 -3.70
C VAL A 36 2.04 -5.65 -2.44
N ARG A 37 2.00 -6.84 -1.84
CA ARG A 37 1.22 -7.04 -0.63
C ARG A 37 1.71 -6.14 0.49
N ASP A 38 3.02 -6.08 0.69
CA ASP A 38 3.58 -5.26 1.75
C ASP A 38 3.24 -3.79 1.56
N GLU A 39 3.33 -3.32 0.33
CA GLU A 39 3.00 -1.92 0.04
C GLU A 39 1.52 -1.65 0.29
N MET A 40 0.65 -2.57 -0.09
CA MET A 40 -0.77 -2.42 0.13
C MET A 40 -1.10 -2.41 1.61
N GLU A 41 -0.45 -3.25 2.39
CA GLU A 41 -0.65 -3.26 3.84
C GLU A 41 -0.25 -1.94 4.47
N THR A 42 0.85 -1.38 4.00
CA THR A 42 1.31 -0.08 4.50
C THR A 42 0.30 1.01 4.18
N LEU A 43 -0.19 1.03 2.94
CA LEU A 43 -1.17 2.03 2.53
C LEU A 43 -2.48 1.89 3.31
N TYR A 44 -2.90 0.66 3.55
CA TYR A 44 -4.10 0.40 4.33
C TYR A 44 -3.96 0.95 5.75
N ARG A 45 -2.80 0.71 6.35
CA ARG A 45 -2.54 1.18 7.70
C ARG A 45 -2.55 2.70 7.76
N GLU A 46 -1.89 3.34 6.82
CA GLU A 46 -1.85 4.80 6.77
C GLU A 46 -3.24 5.40 6.59
N THR A 47 -4.03 4.79 5.73
CA THR A 47 -5.39 5.26 5.51
C THR A 47 -6.25 5.12 6.75
N THR A 48 -6.11 4.01 7.46
CA THR A 48 -6.87 3.78 8.68
C THR A 48 -6.49 4.80 9.75
N GLU A 49 -5.20 5.07 9.89
CA GLU A 49 -4.73 6.05 10.88
C GLU A 49 -5.27 7.44 10.57
N LEU A 50 -5.29 7.82 9.30
CA LEU A 50 -5.84 9.11 8.91
C LEU A 50 -7.33 9.22 9.20
N ARG A 51 -8.07 8.14 8.97
CA ARG A 51 -9.50 8.13 9.27
C ARG A 51 -9.76 8.28 10.76
N GLU A 52 -8.98 7.59 11.56
CA GLU A 52 -9.13 7.66 13.01
C GLU A 52 -8.81 9.05 13.52
N PHE A 53 -7.75 9.64 12.98
CA PHE A 53 -7.39 11.00 13.36
C PHE A 53 -8.50 11.99 13.01
N ARG A 54 -9.04 11.87 11.81
CA ARG A 54 -10.09 12.75 11.33
C ARG A 54 -11.34 12.62 12.20
N GLN A 55 -11.69 11.40 12.54
CA GLN A 55 -12.85 11.14 13.36
C GLN A 55 -12.70 11.76 14.74
N SER A 56 -11.54 11.59 15.34
CA SER A 56 -11.26 12.19 16.64
C SER A 56 -11.33 13.70 16.59
N TYR A 57 -10.80 14.29 15.55
CA TYR A 57 -10.81 15.73 15.36
C TYR A 57 -12.25 16.25 15.23
N ASP A 58 -13.05 15.56 14.43
CA ASP A 58 -14.44 15.96 14.23
C ASP A 58 -15.24 15.85 15.53
N GLU A 59 -14.99 14.82 16.31
CA GLU A 59 -15.67 14.66 17.59
C GLU A 59 -15.34 15.80 18.54
N ARG A 60 -14.08 16.19 18.55
CA ARG A 60 -13.63 17.28 19.40
C ARG A 60 -14.25 18.59 19.00
N LEU A 61 -14.31 18.86 17.71
CA LEU A 61 -14.97 20.07 17.21
C LEU A 61 -16.44 20.09 17.56
N ARG A 62 -17.09 18.94 17.47
CA ARG A 62 -18.51 18.84 17.79
C ARG A 62 -18.76 19.16 19.25
N GLU A 63 -17.92 18.63 20.14
CA GLU A 63 -18.06 18.92 21.56
C GLU A 63 -17.95 20.41 21.86
N LEU A 64 -17.00 21.07 21.20
CA LEU A 64 -16.81 22.50 21.39
C LEU A 64 -17.99 23.30 20.85
N THR A 65 -18.57 22.84 19.77
CA THR A 65 -19.67 23.55 19.11
C THR A 65 -21.00 23.40 19.84
N GLU A 66 -21.21 22.25 20.46
CA GLU A 66 -22.48 21.97 21.12
C GLU A 66 -22.63 22.65 22.47
N ARG A 67 -21.61 23.33 22.93
CA ARG A 67 -21.71 24.10 24.17
C ARG A 67 -22.31 25.51 23.93
#